data_7b3626620a2cc5b3c118503ea04f9353
#
_entry.id   7b3626620a2cc5b3c118503ea04f9353
#
_cell.length_a   1.000
_cell.length_b   1.000
_cell.length_c   1.000
_cell.angle_alpha   90.00
_cell.angle_beta   90.00
_cell.angle_gamma   90.00
#
_symmetry.space_group_name_H-M   'P 1'
#
loop_
_entity.id
_entity.type
_entity.pdbx_description
1 polymer ?
#
loop_
_entity_poly.entity_id
_entity_poly.type
_entity_poly.pdbx_seq_one_letter_code
_entity_poly.pdbx_strand_id
1 'polypeptide(L)'
;PAAYNGVFGLKTTAGLISTEGVMTSSRMDTVGTFTRNICDAAQALNAMTEAHTYDDGLRDDALKDKRIGYTPLPELSADDARNPAIRADRKHFEQALEVLKDKGAILVPIGRLDDGVSQETYEGYNDALFADVKHQLEGYLAGRNGLPVKSLSELIAFNKRDQQPGDPDQALLEMINGLDVPQEQREKLWEDIVPVFQKTIDEPLKEHKLDAMLSNFLSHSYFFSAAAGYPGISIPSGMDDEGMPTALHLYGTGNSEATLLSIAYGYEQASQAIREPAFLPGVPFSPESVNADEAVDMTEKSD
;
A
#
# COMPACT_ATOMS: atom_id res chain seq x y z
N PRO A 1 -0.39 -5.67 -1.25
CA PRO A 1 -0.06 -7.01 -0.65
C PRO A 1 -0.97 -7.38 0.51
N ALA A 2 -1.23 -6.50 1.51
CA ALA A 2 -2.02 -6.81 2.70
C ALA A 2 -3.42 -7.36 2.37
N ALA A 3 -4.14 -6.68 1.48
CA ALA A 3 -5.49 -7.05 1.07
C ALA A 3 -5.57 -8.49 0.54
N TYR A 4 -4.66 -8.87 -0.35
CA TYR A 4 -4.61 -10.22 -0.92
C TYR A 4 -4.19 -11.30 0.09
N ASN A 5 -3.62 -10.92 1.22
CA ASN A 5 -3.20 -11.83 2.27
C ASN A 5 -4.13 -11.80 3.51
N GLY A 6 -5.23 -11.03 3.45
CA GLY A 6 -6.21 -10.97 4.53
C GLY A 6 -5.66 -10.42 5.85
N VAL A 7 -4.67 -9.53 5.79
CA VAL A 7 -4.04 -8.91 6.96
C VAL A 7 -4.20 -7.38 6.91
N PHE A 8 -3.97 -6.72 8.04
CA PHE A 8 -3.90 -5.27 8.08
C PHE A 8 -2.58 -4.79 7.47
N GLY A 9 -2.64 -3.75 6.66
CA GLY A 9 -1.47 -3.12 6.08
C GLY A 9 -1.53 -1.61 6.23
N LEU A 10 -0.65 -1.05 7.04
CA LEU A 10 -0.52 0.39 7.21
C LEU A 10 0.57 0.92 6.28
N LYS A 11 0.20 1.81 5.37
CA LYS A 11 1.12 2.71 4.69
C LYS A 11 1.13 4.03 5.46
N THR A 12 2.30 4.49 5.86
CA THR A 12 2.44 5.75 6.61
C THR A 12 2.48 6.97 5.69
N THR A 13 2.35 8.15 6.26
CA THR A 13 2.66 9.42 5.58
C THR A 13 4.10 9.40 5.06
N ALA A 14 4.31 9.90 3.85
CA ALA A 14 5.65 10.03 3.28
C ALA A 14 6.53 10.91 4.16
N GLY A 15 7.72 10.41 4.49
CA GLY A 15 8.67 11.10 5.36
C GLY A 15 8.43 10.95 6.87
N LEU A 16 7.34 10.29 7.32
CA LEU A 16 7.12 10.03 8.75
C LEU A 16 8.19 9.08 9.32
N ILE A 17 8.58 8.09 8.56
CA ILE A 17 9.64 7.14 8.92
C ILE A 17 10.75 7.26 7.88
N SER A 18 12.01 7.24 8.33
CA SER A 18 13.16 7.27 7.43
C SER A 18 13.17 6.07 6.49
N THR A 19 13.46 6.32 5.23
CA THR A 19 13.72 5.29 4.20
C THR A 19 15.20 5.09 3.95
N GLU A 20 16.09 5.59 4.82
CA GLU A 20 17.53 5.40 4.70
C GLU A 20 17.88 3.90 4.67
N GLY A 21 18.67 3.50 3.69
CA GLY A 21 19.06 2.10 3.49
C GLY A 21 18.00 1.22 2.82
N VAL A 22 16.83 1.75 2.49
CA VAL A 22 15.79 1.06 1.73
C VAL A 22 15.94 1.45 0.25
N MET A 23 15.89 0.47 -0.64
CA MET A 23 15.76 0.74 -2.07
C MET A 23 14.31 1.16 -2.35
N THR A 24 14.13 2.42 -2.71
CA THR A 24 12.82 2.98 -3.03
C THR A 24 12.69 3.23 -4.53
N SER A 25 11.46 3.18 -5.04
CA SER A 25 11.15 3.50 -6.43
C SER A 25 10.61 4.93 -6.59
N SER A 26 10.21 5.56 -5.48
CA SER A 26 9.62 6.88 -5.47
C SER A 26 9.84 7.55 -4.12
N ARG A 27 9.90 8.88 -4.10
CA ARG A 27 9.90 9.67 -2.86
C ARG A 27 8.59 9.54 -2.05
N MET A 28 7.55 8.91 -2.62
CA MET A 28 6.28 8.60 -1.97
C MET A 28 6.28 7.22 -1.31
N ASP A 29 7.33 6.44 -1.49
CA ASP A 29 7.50 5.16 -0.79
C ASP A 29 7.69 5.38 0.70
N THR A 30 7.12 4.49 1.51
CA THR A 30 7.14 4.60 2.97
C THR A 30 7.42 3.26 3.61
N VAL A 31 7.99 3.29 4.81
CA VAL A 31 8.02 2.13 5.69
C VAL A 31 6.66 2.03 6.38
N GLY A 32 6.10 0.84 6.45
CA GLY A 32 4.80 0.58 7.08
C GLY A 32 4.75 -0.80 7.72
N THR A 33 3.56 -1.26 8.10
CA THR A 33 3.40 -2.54 8.81
C THR A 33 2.44 -3.47 8.11
N PHE A 34 2.70 -4.78 8.26
CA PHE A 34 1.72 -5.85 8.02
C PHE A 34 1.48 -6.56 9.34
N THR A 35 0.25 -6.54 9.83
CA THR A 35 -0.11 -7.09 11.14
C THR A 35 -1.41 -7.87 11.09
N ARG A 36 -1.66 -8.69 12.11
CA ARG A 36 -2.90 -9.45 12.22
C ARG A 36 -3.98 -8.77 13.06
N ASN A 37 -3.63 -7.64 13.68
CA ASN A 37 -4.55 -6.78 14.43
C ASN A 37 -4.04 -5.34 14.41
N ILE A 38 -4.91 -4.40 14.74
CA ILE A 38 -4.59 -2.97 14.74
C ILE A 38 -3.72 -2.56 15.95
N CYS A 39 -3.85 -3.27 17.09
CA CYS A 39 -2.99 -2.98 18.25
C CYS A 39 -1.51 -3.17 17.89
N ASP A 40 -1.16 -4.27 17.22
CA ASP A 40 0.21 -4.52 16.77
C ASP A 40 0.69 -3.46 15.77
N ALA A 41 -0.20 -2.98 14.87
CA ALA A 41 0.14 -1.91 13.94
C ALA A 41 0.49 -0.61 14.67
N ALA A 42 -0.32 -0.23 15.67
CA ALA A 42 -0.09 0.96 16.47
C ALA A 42 1.21 0.86 17.30
N GLN A 43 1.46 -0.29 17.93
CA GLN A 43 2.67 -0.52 18.71
C GLN A 43 3.93 -0.51 17.82
N ALA A 44 3.86 -1.14 16.65
CA ALA A 44 4.97 -1.10 15.70
C ALA A 44 5.24 0.33 15.21
N LEU A 45 4.19 1.12 14.96
CA LEU A 45 4.35 2.52 14.57
C LEU A 45 4.94 3.36 15.70
N ASN A 46 4.50 3.17 16.95
CA ASN A 46 5.11 3.80 18.13
C ASN A 46 6.63 3.50 18.19
N ALA A 47 7.02 2.24 17.99
CA ALA A 47 8.42 1.85 18.03
C ALA A 47 9.26 2.46 16.89
N MET A 48 8.69 2.56 15.68
CA MET A 48 9.40 3.08 14.50
C MET A 48 9.52 4.62 14.48
N THR A 49 8.61 5.32 15.17
CA THR A 49 8.58 6.81 15.20
C THR A 49 9.05 7.39 16.52
N GLU A 50 9.44 6.55 17.49
CA GLU A 50 9.71 6.97 18.87
C GLU A 50 8.55 7.74 19.53
N ALA A 51 7.35 7.65 18.92
CA ALA A 51 6.12 8.17 19.52
C ALA A 51 5.51 7.15 20.47
N HIS A 52 4.56 7.58 21.31
CA HIS A 52 3.89 6.71 22.29
C HIS A 52 2.39 7.01 22.36
N THR A 53 1.80 7.42 21.25
CA THR A 53 0.41 7.95 21.21
C THR A 53 -0.48 7.30 20.15
N TYR A 54 0.04 6.43 19.30
CA TYR A 54 -0.76 5.82 18.23
C TYR A 54 -1.78 4.80 18.74
N ASP A 55 -1.62 4.27 19.94
CA ASP A 55 -2.52 3.36 20.62
C ASP A 55 -3.52 4.06 21.57
N ASP A 56 -3.36 5.34 21.88
CA ASP A 56 -4.26 6.10 22.79
C ASP A 56 -5.72 6.14 22.31
N GLY A 57 -5.93 6.07 21.02
CA GLY A 57 -7.24 6.11 20.37
C GLY A 57 -7.92 4.74 20.19
N LEU A 58 -7.30 3.63 20.59
CA LEU A 58 -7.82 2.27 20.41
C LEU A 58 -8.82 1.91 21.50
N ARG A 59 -10.08 2.31 21.30
CA ARG A 59 -11.16 2.15 22.29
C ARG A 59 -12.40 1.55 21.67
N ASP A 60 -13.23 0.89 22.48
CA ASP A 60 -14.46 0.22 22.04
C ASP A 60 -15.48 1.19 21.39
N ASP A 61 -15.45 2.47 21.79
CA ASP A 61 -16.30 3.52 21.24
C ASP A 61 -15.64 4.38 20.15
N ALA A 62 -14.51 3.91 19.59
CA ALA A 62 -13.70 4.67 18.63
C ALA A 62 -14.44 5.10 17.37
N LEU A 63 -15.53 4.41 16.99
CA LEU A 63 -16.36 4.75 15.83
C LEU A 63 -17.44 5.77 16.12
N LYS A 64 -17.76 6.00 17.41
CA LYS A 64 -18.86 6.89 17.79
C LYS A 64 -18.57 8.32 17.30
N ASP A 65 -19.55 8.90 16.61
CA ASP A 65 -19.53 10.25 16.04
C ASP A 65 -18.44 10.49 14.97
N LYS A 66 -17.68 9.45 14.57
CA LYS A 66 -16.71 9.55 13.48
C LYS A 66 -17.40 9.76 12.15
N ARG A 67 -16.98 10.80 11.44
CA ARG A 67 -17.50 11.14 10.12
C ARG A 67 -16.62 10.51 9.04
N ILE A 68 -17.15 9.51 8.35
CA ILE A 68 -16.42 8.74 7.36
C ILE A 68 -17.03 8.97 5.98
N GLY A 69 -16.23 9.55 5.08
CA GLY A 69 -16.60 9.74 3.68
C GLY A 69 -16.47 8.43 2.90
N TYR A 70 -17.39 8.18 1.98
CA TYR A 70 -17.31 7.04 1.08
C TYR A 70 -17.90 7.38 -0.29
N THR A 71 -17.33 6.81 -1.34
CA THR A 71 -17.89 6.91 -2.69
C THR A 71 -18.92 5.79 -2.89
N PRO A 72 -20.20 6.10 -3.15
CA PRO A 72 -21.21 5.10 -3.48
C PRO A 72 -20.78 4.28 -4.70
N LEU A 73 -20.89 2.96 -4.62
CA LEU A 73 -20.53 2.09 -5.72
C LEU A 73 -21.58 2.20 -6.85
N PRO A 74 -21.15 2.32 -8.12
CA PRO A 74 -22.07 2.33 -9.26
C PRO A 74 -22.80 1.00 -9.40
N GLU A 75 -23.89 0.96 -10.15
CA GLU A 75 -24.51 -0.31 -10.52
C GLU A 75 -23.53 -1.21 -11.28
N LEU A 76 -23.58 -2.51 -11.00
CA LEU A 76 -22.71 -3.47 -11.70
C LEU A 76 -23.13 -3.61 -13.15
N SER A 77 -22.18 -3.59 -14.04
CA SER A 77 -22.38 -4.05 -15.41
C SER A 77 -22.75 -5.54 -15.41
N ALA A 78 -23.35 -6.03 -16.51
CA ALA A 78 -23.70 -7.44 -16.64
C ALA A 78 -22.46 -8.36 -16.57
N ASP A 79 -21.30 -7.88 -16.99
CA ASP A 79 -20.04 -8.63 -16.95
C ASP A 79 -19.44 -8.60 -15.53
N ASP A 80 -19.40 -7.44 -14.87
CA ASP A 80 -18.95 -7.34 -13.49
C ASP A 80 -19.80 -8.17 -12.53
N ALA A 81 -21.11 -8.23 -12.77
CA ALA A 81 -22.03 -9.06 -12.00
C ALA A 81 -21.75 -10.58 -12.12
N ARG A 82 -20.99 -11.01 -13.12
CA ARG A 82 -20.55 -12.42 -13.26
C ARG A 82 -19.23 -12.69 -12.54
N ASN A 83 -18.45 -11.66 -12.26
CA ASN A 83 -17.15 -11.81 -11.58
C ASN A 83 -17.36 -12.00 -10.06
N PRO A 84 -16.99 -13.17 -9.48
CA PRO A 84 -17.20 -13.45 -8.06
C PRO A 84 -16.42 -12.48 -7.14
N ALA A 85 -15.20 -12.08 -7.52
CA ALA A 85 -14.40 -11.16 -6.73
C ALA A 85 -15.04 -9.76 -6.65
N ILE A 86 -15.59 -9.25 -7.76
CA ILE A 86 -16.27 -7.94 -7.77
C ILE A 86 -17.55 -7.98 -6.92
N ARG A 87 -18.31 -9.08 -7.00
CA ARG A 87 -19.51 -9.24 -6.16
C ARG A 87 -19.16 -9.32 -4.68
N ALA A 88 -18.12 -10.07 -4.33
CA ALA A 88 -17.69 -10.21 -2.94
C ALA A 88 -17.17 -8.88 -2.37
N ASP A 89 -16.33 -8.17 -3.13
CA ASP A 89 -15.81 -6.84 -2.76
C ASP A 89 -16.96 -5.86 -2.49
N ARG A 90 -17.93 -5.76 -3.40
CA ARG A 90 -19.12 -4.92 -3.20
C ARG A 90 -19.91 -5.33 -1.96
N LYS A 91 -20.25 -6.60 -1.84
CA LYS A 91 -21.03 -7.13 -0.72
C LYS A 91 -20.37 -6.80 0.62
N HIS A 92 -19.07 -7.02 0.73
CA HIS A 92 -18.35 -6.78 1.97
C HIS A 92 -18.15 -5.29 2.24
N PHE A 93 -18.02 -4.46 1.21
CA PHE A 93 -18.01 -3.02 1.39
C PHE A 93 -19.36 -2.50 1.91
N GLU A 94 -20.48 -2.93 1.33
CA GLU A 94 -21.83 -2.55 1.80
C GLU A 94 -22.07 -3.04 3.24
N GLN A 95 -21.65 -4.26 3.57
CA GLN A 95 -21.71 -4.77 4.95
C GLN A 95 -20.83 -3.95 5.92
N ALA A 96 -19.66 -3.54 5.49
CA ALA A 96 -18.79 -2.70 6.30
C ALA A 96 -19.41 -1.33 6.62
N LEU A 97 -20.09 -0.72 5.65
CA LEU A 97 -20.82 0.53 5.88
C LEU A 97 -21.90 0.36 6.95
N GLU A 98 -22.66 -0.74 6.94
CA GLU A 98 -23.67 -1.03 7.98
C GLU A 98 -23.02 -1.25 9.35
N VAL A 99 -21.91 -2.01 9.44
CA VAL A 99 -21.17 -2.22 10.69
C VAL A 99 -20.69 -0.88 11.28
N LEU A 100 -20.12 -0.01 10.45
CA LEU A 100 -19.66 1.32 10.89
C LEU A 100 -20.81 2.16 11.43
N LYS A 101 -21.93 2.19 10.71
CA LYS A 101 -23.13 2.92 11.09
C LYS A 101 -23.73 2.40 12.40
N ASP A 102 -23.83 1.08 12.56
CA ASP A 102 -24.37 0.45 13.78
C ASP A 102 -23.52 0.75 15.02
N LYS A 103 -22.21 1.01 14.81
CA LYS A 103 -21.28 1.43 15.87
C LYS A 103 -21.20 2.95 16.08
N GLY A 104 -22.09 3.69 15.43
CA GLY A 104 -22.28 5.13 15.65
C GLY A 104 -21.44 6.03 14.75
N ALA A 105 -20.80 5.51 13.70
CA ALA A 105 -20.17 6.35 12.69
C ALA A 105 -21.20 7.07 11.82
N ILE A 106 -20.87 8.27 11.39
CA ILE A 106 -21.67 9.09 10.49
C ILE A 106 -21.08 8.92 9.08
N LEU A 107 -21.80 8.17 8.24
CA LEU A 107 -21.38 7.91 6.88
C LEU A 107 -21.82 9.04 5.95
N VAL A 108 -20.88 9.58 5.18
CA VAL A 108 -21.12 10.72 4.30
C VAL A 108 -20.78 10.31 2.86
N PRO A 109 -21.77 10.25 1.95
CA PRO A 109 -21.46 9.99 0.54
C PRO A 109 -20.71 11.19 -0.05
N ILE A 110 -19.61 10.88 -0.78
CA ILE A 110 -18.79 11.87 -1.46
C ILE A 110 -18.70 11.54 -2.96
N GLY A 111 -18.18 12.48 -3.75
CA GLY A 111 -17.87 12.27 -5.17
C GLY A 111 -16.72 11.27 -5.38
N ARG A 112 -16.40 11.03 -6.64
CA ARG A 112 -15.28 10.15 -7.00
C ARG A 112 -13.96 10.89 -6.81
N LEU A 113 -12.92 10.17 -6.41
CA LEU A 113 -11.56 10.73 -6.24
C LEU A 113 -10.95 11.21 -7.56
N ASP A 114 -11.29 10.53 -8.66
CA ASP A 114 -10.78 10.85 -10.00
C ASP A 114 -11.54 12.00 -10.68
N ASP A 115 -12.62 12.50 -10.07
CA ASP A 115 -13.32 13.68 -10.58
C ASP A 115 -12.36 14.89 -10.58
N GLY A 116 -12.06 15.42 -11.77
CA GLY A 116 -11.16 16.57 -11.93
C GLY A 116 -9.66 16.24 -12.03
N VAL A 117 -9.26 14.95 -12.03
CA VAL A 117 -7.88 14.56 -12.33
C VAL A 117 -7.75 14.27 -13.83
N SER A 118 -6.89 15.02 -14.50
CA SER A 118 -6.70 14.89 -15.95
C SER A 118 -5.81 13.69 -16.30
N GLN A 119 -5.94 13.20 -17.55
CA GLN A 119 -5.04 12.20 -18.09
C GLN A 119 -3.57 12.65 -18.05
N GLU A 120 -3.32 13.93 -18.31
CA GLU A 120 -2.00 14.54 -18.23
C GLU A 120 -1.38 14.44 -16.83
N THR A 121 -2.21 14.52 -15.77
CA THR A 121 -1.75 14.33 -14.38
C THR A 121 -1.27 12.90 -14.13
N TYR A 122 -1.98 11.89 -14.65
CA TYR A 122 -1.55 10.49 -14.54
C TYR A 122 -0.27 10.20 -15.34
N GLU A 123 -0.15 10.76 -16.54
CA GLU A 123 1.06 10.65 -17.36
C GLU A 123 2.24 11.31 -16.66
N GLY A 124 2.06 12.53 -16.15
CA GLY A 124 3.07 13.24 -15.38
C GLY A 124 3.50 12.51 -14.10
N TYR A 125 2.57 11.83 -13.42
CA TYR A 125 2.92 10.97 -12.28
C TYR A 125 3.86 9.83 -12.70
N ASN A 126 3.55 9.16 -13.81
CA ASN A 126 4.39 8.07 -14.32
C ASN A 126 5.77 8.60 -14.75
N ASP A 127 5.83 9.76 -15.38
CA ASP A 127 7.08 10.39 -15.77
C ASP A 127 7.94 10.72 -14.54
N ALA A 128 7.33 11.30 -13.50
CA ALA A 128 8.01 11.58 -12.24
C ALA A 128 8.52 10.32 -11.56
N LEU A 129 7.68 9.28 -11.49
CA LEU A 129 8.02 7.98 -10.91
C LEU A 129 9.21 7.34 -11.65
N PHE A 130 9.12 7.20 -12.97
CA PHE A 130 10.17 6.55 -13.76
C PHE A 130 11.49 7.33 -13.74
N ALA A 131 11.43 8.65 -13.73
CA ALA A 131 12.61 9.49 -13.59
C ALA A 131 13.31 9.28 -12.22
N ASP A 132 12.54 9.11 -11.16
CA ASP A 132 13.08 8.86 -9.82
C ASP A 132 13.60 7.42 -9.64
N VAL A 133 12.95 6.40 -10.22
CA VAL A 133 13.36 4.98 -10.10
C VAL A 133 14.84 4.79 -10.43
N LYS A 134 15.29 5.31 -11.59
CA LYS A 134 16.69 5.21 -12.01
C LYS A 134 17.62 5.85 -10.99
N HIS A 135 17.31 7.08 -10.58
CA HIS A 135 18.12 7.83 -9.64
C HIS A 135 18.20 7.15 -8.26
N GLN A 136 17.07 6.69 -7.71
CA GLN A 136 17.00 6.00 -6.44
C GLN A 136 17.77 4.68 -6.46
N LEU A 137 17.59 3.87 -7.52
CA LEU A 137 18.28 2.60 -7.67
C LEU A 137 19.78 2.78 -7.80
N GLU A 138 20.25 3.71 -8.64
CA GLU A 138 21.68 3.97 -8.81
C GLU A 138 22.31 4.52 -7.54
N GLY A 139 21.62 5.40 -6.81
CA GLY A 139 22.04 5.89 -5.50
C GLY A 139 22.17 4.75 -4.48
N TYR A 140 21.21 3.84 -4.43
CA TYR A 140 21.24 2.67 -3.57
C TYR A 140 22.42 1.73 -3.90
N LEU A 141 22.61 1.40 -5.18
CA LEU A 141 23.69 0.53 -5.65
C LEU A 141 25.07 1.15 -5.39
N ALA A 142 25.24 2.45 -5.61
CA ALA A 142 26.48 3.16 -5.38
C ALA A 142 26.91 3.12 -3.90
N GLY A 143 25.93 3.22 -2.98
CA GLY A 143 26.15 3.17 -1.53
C GLY A 143 26.51 1.78 -0.97
N ARG A 144 26.43 0.71 -1.77
CA ARG A 144 26.69 -0.66 -1.32
C ARG A 144 28.09 -1.14 -1.72
N ASN A 145 28.82 -1.70 -0.77
CA ASN A 145 30.12 -2.32 -1.01
C ASN A 145 29.94 -3.76 -1.50
N GLY A 146 30.88 -4.23 -2.34
CA GLY A 146 30.92 -5.63 -2.78
C GLY A 146 29.91 -6.04 -3.85
N LEU A 147 29.02 -5.15 -4.30
CA LEU A 147 28.09 -5.46 -5.39
C LEU A 147 28.82 -5.41 -6.76
N PRO A 148 28.54 -6.37 -7.66
CA PRO A 148 29.13 -6.41 -9.00
C PRO A 148 28.53 -5.37 -9.95
N VAL A 149 27.41 -4.73 -9.57
CA VAL A 149 26.66 -3.74 -10.36
C VAL A 149 26.53 -2.44 -9.59
N LYS A 150 26.66 -1.30 -10.27
CA LYS A 150 26.62 0.04 -9.68
C LYS A 150 25.63 0.99 -10.38
N SER A 151 25.10 0.58 -11.53
CA SER A 151 24.15 1.36 -12.32
C SER A 151 23.00 0.50 -12.83
N LEU A 152 21.92 1.14 -13.27
CA LEU A 152 20.80 0.43 -13.89
C LEU A 152 21.22 -0.28 -15.18
N SER A 153 22.10 0.32 -15.98
CA SER A 153 22.60 -0.32 -17.20
C SER A 153 23.43 -1.58 -16.91
N GLU A 154 24.27 -1.56 -15.86
CA GLU A 154 25.02 -2.74 -15.43
C GLU A 154 24.11 -3.83 -14.87
N LEU A 155 23.04 -3.46 -14.14
CA LEU A 155 22.04 -4.40 -13.66
C LEU A 155 21.29 -5.09 -14.81
N ILE A 156 20.88 -4.32 -15.82
CA ILE A 156 20.24 -4.88 -17.03
C ILE A 156 21.19 -5.84 -17.74
N ALA A 157 22.46 -5.46 -17.91
CA ALA A 157 23.45 -6.33 -18.53
C ALA A 157 23.69 -7.61 -17.72
N PHE A 158 23.72 -7.51 -16.38
CA PHE A 158 23.84 -8.65 -15.47
C PHE A 158 22.65 -9.60 -15.64
N ASN A 159 21.41 -9.10 -15.59
CA ASN A 159 20.20 -9.90 -15.73
C ASN A 159 20.14 -10.62 -17.09
N LYS A 160 20.47 -9.92 -18.17
CA LYS A 160 20.49 -10.50 -19.53
C LYS A 160 21.51 -11.62 -19.74
N ARG A 161 22.64 -11.55 -19.05
CA ARG A 161 23.70 -12.57 -19.19
C ARG A 161 23.22 -13.95 -18.73
N ASP A 162 22.41 -13.99 -17.65
CA ASP A 162 22.00 -15.22 -16.99
C ASP A 162 20.51 -15.54 -17.20
N GLN A 163 19.82 -14.77 -18.08
CA GLN A 163 18.36 -14.89 -18.35
C GLN A 163 18.01 -16.27 -18.93
N GLN A 164 17.01 -16.89 -18.33
CA GLN A 164 16.46 -18.18 -18.74
C GLN A 164 15.10 -18.04 -19.44
N PRO A 165 14.66 -19.03 -20.24
CA PRO A 165 13.31 -19.03 -20.78
C PRO A 165 12.25 -18.98 -19.65
N GLY A 166 11.38 -17.98 -19.68
CA GLY A 166 10.35 -17.74 -18.65
C GLY A 166 10.70 -16.67 -17.63
N ASP A 167 11.94 -16.19 -17.59
CA ASP A 167 12.29 -15.03 -16.77
C ASP A 167 11.61 -13.76 -17.29
N PRO A 168 11.26 -12.80 -16.40
CA PRO A 168 10.73 -11.51 -16.81
C PRO A 168 11.68 -10.81 -17.80
N ASP A 169 11.11 -10.17 -18.81
CA ASP A 169 11.89 -9.33 -19.71
C ASP A 169 12.43 -8.07 -18.99
N GLN A 170 13.35 -7.38 -19.64
CA GLN A 170 13.97 -6.17 -19.09
C GLN A 170 13.44 -4.88 -19.74
N ALA A 171 12.34 -4.95 -20.50
CA ALA A 171 11.85 -3.85 -21.33
C ALA A 171 11.55 -2.59 -20.51
N LEU A 172 10.92 -2.73 -19.35
CA LEU A 172 10.64 -1.59 -18.44
C LEU A 172 11.94 -0.97 -17.91
N LEU A 173 12.90 -1.79 -17.48
CA LEU A 173 14.18 -1.28 -16.97
C LEU A 173 14.99 -0.62 -18.08
N GLU A 174 14.94 -1.13 -19.30
CA GLU A 174 15.60 -0.52 -20.48
C GLU A 174 14.97 0.84 -20.82
N MET A 175 13.65 0.94 -20.79
CA MET A 175 12.93 2.19 -20.98
C MET A 175 13.36 3.23 -19.91
N ILE A 176 13.32 2.86 -18.63
CA ILE A 176 13.74 3.73 -17.53
C ILE A 176 15.20 4.14 -17.66
N ASN A 177 16.09 3.20 -18.05
CA ASN A 177 17.51 3.47 -18.25
C ASN A 177 17.76 4.50 -19.36
N GLY A 178 16.90 4.56 -20.37
CA GLY A 178 16.94 5.55 -21.44
C GLY A 178 16.52 6.97 -21.03
N LEU A 179 15.93 7.14 -19.85
CA LEU A 179 15.54 8.44 -19.35
C LEU A 179 16.76 9.20 -18.81
N ASP A 180 16.89 10.47 -19.24
CA ASP A 180 17.89 11.41 -18.73
C ASP A 180 17.16 12.69 -18.27
N VAL A 181 16.65 12.64 -17.03
CA VAL A 181 15.84 13.74 -16.47
C VAL A 181 16.66 14.42 -15.38
N PRO A 182 17.07 15.71 -15.58
CA PRO A 182 17.81 16.48 -14.59
C PRO A 182 17.08 16.57 -13.24
N GLN A 183 17.83 16.72 -12.16
CA GLN A 183 17.27 16.81 -10.80
C GLN A 183 16.19 17.89 -10.69
N GLU A 184 16.47 19.11 -11.15
CA GLU A 184 15.52 20.24 -11.11
C GLU A 184 14.19 19.90 -11.80
N GLN A 185 14.25 19.20 -12.95
CA GLN A 185 13.06 18.76 -13.66
C GLN A 185 12.31 17.65 -12.90
N ARG A 186 13.02 16.70 -12.28
CA ARG A 186 12.38 15.67 -11.45
C ARG A 186 11.66 16.28 -10.25
N GLU A 187 12.29 17.25 -9.59
CA GLU A 187 11.69 17.97 -8.47
C GLU A 187 10.42 18.70 -8.88
N LYS A 188 10.50 19.42 -9.99
CA LYS A 188 9.35 20.13 -10.54
C LYS A 188 8.18 19.21 -10.90
N LEU A 189 8.43 18.04 -11.47
CA LEU A 189 7.37 17.07 -11.77
C LEU A 189 6.57 16.71 -10.49
N TRP A 190 7.26 16.42 -9.39
CA TRP A 190 6.59 16.12 -8.13
C TRP A 190 5.87 17.34 -7.52
N GLU A 191 6.47 18.52 -7.58
CA GLU A 191 5.86 19.76 -7.11
C GLU A 191 4.55 20.09 -7.86
N ASP A 192 4.48 19.79 -9.14
CA ASP A 192 3.30 20.04 -9.96
C ASP A 192 2.19 18.99 -9.73
N ILE A 193 2.54 17.74 -9.43
CA ILE A 193 1.61 16.60 -9.43
C ILE A 193 1.07 16.28 -8.03
N VAL A 194 1.92 16.25 -7.01
CA VAL A 194 1.52 15.85 -5.64
C VAL A 194 0.35 16.68 -5.11
N PRO A 195 0.34 18.04 -5.27
CA PRO A 195 -0.78 18.85 -4.80
C PRO A 195 -2.13 18.50 -5.46
N VAL A 196 -2.10 18.01 -6.71
CA VAL A 196 -3.35 17.59 -7.39
C VAL A 196 -3.96 16.40 -6.67
N PHE A 197 -3.16 15.36 -6.34
CA PHE A 197 -3.64 14.20 -5.59
C PHE A 197 -4.00 14.54 -4.14
N GLN A 198 -3.24 15.40 -3.48
CA GLN A 198 -3.57 15.90 -2.14
C GLN A 198 -4.94 16.58 -2.12
N LYS A 199 -5.21 17.41 -3.10
CA LYS A 199 -6.48 18.12 -3.24
C LYS A 199 -7.69 17.19 -3.33
N THR A 200 -7.58 16.05 -4.04
CA THR A 200 -8.68 15.07 -4.15
C THR A 200 -9.08 14.46 -2.80
N ILE A 201 -8.17 14.46 -1.84
CA ILE A 201 -8.38 13.94 -0.49
C ILE A 201 -8.74 15.07 0.49
N ASP A 202 -8.00 16.17 0.49
CA ASP A 202 -8.17 17.24 1.46
C ASP A 202 -9.47 18.04 1.27
N GLU A 203 -9.90 18.25 0.01
CA GLU A 203 -11.14 19.02 -0.23
C GLU A 203 -12.37 18.31 0.33
N PRO A 204 -12.66 17.02 0.03
CA PRO A 204 -13.80 16.32 0.64
C PRO A 204 -13.69 16.22 2.17
N LEU A 205 -12.49 15.94 2.70
CA LEU A 205 -12.26 15.90 4.15
C LEU A 205 -12.67 17.22 4.81
N LYS A 206 -12.26 18.35 4.23
CA LYS A 206 -12.55 19.68 4.75
C LYS A 206 -14.01 20.08 4.53
N GLU A 207 -14.52 19.91 3.32
CA GLU A 207 -15.88 20.33 2.95
C GLU A 207 -16.94 19.61 3.79
N HIS A 208 -16.79 18.30 3.95
CA HIS A 208 -17.74 17.48 4.68
C HIS A 208 -17.37 17.25 6.14
N LYS A 209 -16.27 17.86 6.63
CA LYS A 209 -15.74 17.71 7.99
C LYS A 209 -15.54 16.24 8.35
N LEU A 210 -14.85 15.49 7.49
CA LEU A 210 -14.64 14.06 7.67
C LEU A 210 -13.41 13.82 8.54
N ASP A 211 -13.44 12.73 9.31
CA ASP A 211 -12.27 12.19 10.03
C ASP A 211 -11.40 11.33 9.11
N ALA A 212 -12.00 10.62 8.17
CA ALA A 212 -11.33 9.77 7.20
C ALA A 212 -12.25 9.47 6.00
N MET A 213 -11.67 8.86 4.97
CA MET A 213 -12.40 8.31 3.82
C MET A 213 -12.21 6.80 3.73
N LEU A 214 -13.25 6.10 3.25
CA LEU A 214 -13.31 4.65 3.11
C LEU A 214 -13.69 4.28 1.68
N SER A 215 -13.00 3.30 1.14
CA SER A 215 -13.29 2.73 -0.18
C SER A 215 -13.25 1.21 -0.12
N ASN A 216 -13.89 0.57 -1.08
CA ASN A 216 -13.69 -0.84 -1.36
C ASN A 216 -12.29 -1.09 -1.93
N PHE A 217 -11.83 -2.34 -1.89
CA PHE A 217 -10.48 -2.70 -2.31
C PHE A 217 -10.23 -2.50 -3.83
N LEU A 218 -11.24 -2.76 -4.65
CA LEU A 218 -11.13 -2.61 -6.11
C LEU A 218 -11.16 -1.16 -6.60
N SER A 219 -11.35 -0.19 -5.70
CA SER A 219 -11.20 1.23 -6.02
C SER A 219 -9.72 1.60 -6.21
N HIS A 220 -9.45 2.71 -6.87
CA HIS A 220 -8.10 3.24 -7.03
C HIS A 220 -7.66 4.16 -5.88
N SER A 221 -8.37 4.18 -4.76
CA SER A 221 -8.08 5.06 -3.62
C SER A 221 -6.68 4.87 -3.04
N TYR A 222 -6.15 3.64 -3.06
CA TYR A 222 -4.79 3.35 -2.63
C TYR A 222 -3.73 4.06 -3.49
N PHE A 223 -3.99 4.20 -4.79
CA PHE A 223 -3.13 4.96 -5.70
C PHE A 223 -3.16 6.45 -5.35
N PHE A 224 -4.35 7.03 -5.15
CA PHE A 224 -4.50 8.45 -4.82
C PHE A 224 -3.82 8.81 -3.50
N SER A 225 -4.02 8.01 -2.45
CA SER A 225 -3.36 8.24 -1.16
C SER A 225 -1.83 8.07 -1.26
N ALA A 226 -1.35 7.10 -2.05
CA ALA A 226 0.07 6.92 -2.29
C ALA A 226 0.68 8.10 -3.05
N ALA A 227 0.04 8.54 -4.15
CA ALA A 227 0.49 9.67 -4.97
C ALA A 227 0.46 11.00 -4.20
N ALA A 228 -0.49 11.17 -3.28
CA ALA A 228 -0.55 12.30 -2.36
C ALA A 228 0.54 12.27 -1.26
N GLY A 229 1.22 11.15 -1.07
CA GLY A 229 2.11 10.94 0.08
C GLY A 229 1.37 10.72 1.41
N TYR A 230 0.08 10.42 1.38
CA TYR A 230 -0.80 10.33 2.54
C TYR A 230 -0.93 8.89 3.07
N PRO A 231 -1.32 8.72 4.34
CA PRO A 231 -1.44 7.41 4.95
C PRO A 231 -2.71 6.68 4.53
N GLY A 232 -2.63 5.36 4.57
CA GLY A 232 -3.78 4.50 4.35
C GLY A 232 -3.63 3.14 5.01
N ILE A 233 -4.76 2.56 5.39
CA ILE A 233 -4.82 1.23 6.02
C ILE A 233 -5.68 0.32 5.16
N SER A 234 -5.11 -0.82 4.74
CA SER A 234 -5.86 -1.95 4.22
C SER A 234 -6.43 -2.75 5.39
N ILE A 235 -7.75 -2.97 5.40
CA ILE A 235 -8.47 -3.62 6.48
C ILE A 235 -9.19 -4.85 5.92
N PRO A 236 -8.99 -6.08 6.46
CA PRO A 236 -9.75 -7.25 6.05
C PRO A 236 -11.26 -7.03 6.20
N SER A 237 -12.05 -7.39 5.19
CA SER A 237 -13.51 -7.25 5.20
C SER A 237 -14.27 -8.57 5.03
N GLY A 238 -13.58 -9.63 4.62
CA GLY A 238 -14.16 -10.96 4.43
C GLY A 238 -13.35 -11.79 3.45
N MET A 239 -14.01 -12.82 2.91
CA MET A 239 -13.48 -13.67 1.84
C MET A 239 -14.56 -13.89 0.79
N ASP A 240 -14.16 -14.05 -0.47
CA ASP A 240 -15.06 -14.48 -1.52
C ASP A 240 -15.39 -15.99 -1.42
N ASP A 241 -16.19 -16.48 -2.36
CA ASP A 241 -16.63 -17.89 -2.38
C ASP A 241 -15.48 -18.87 -2.72
N GLU A 242 -14.35 -18.37 -3.24
CA GLU A 242 -13.14 -19.13 -3.55
C GLU A 242 -12.10 -19.07 -2.42
N GLY A 243 -12.40 -18.33 -1.35
CA GLY A 243 -11.51 -18.16 -0.20
C GLY A 243 -10.46 -17.07 -0.38
N MET A 244 -10.61 -16.22 -1.39
CA MET A 244 -9.73 -15.06 -1.57
C MET A 244 -10.16 -13.91 -0.64
N PRO A 245 -9.23 -13.29 0.07
CA PRO A 245 -9.55 -12.18 0.95
C PRO A 245 -10.11 -10.96 0.19
N THR A 246 -11.06 -10.29 0.82
CA THR A 246 -11.49 -8.94 0.44
C THR A 246 -11.05 -7.94 1.50
N ALA A 247 -10.93 -6.68 1.13
CA ALA A 247 -10.46 -5.64 2.02
C ALA A 247 -11.15 -4.30 1.77
N LEU A 248 -11.06 -3.44 2.76
CA LEU A 248 -11.36 -2.02 2.67
C LEU A 248 -10.05 -1.23 2.61
N HIS A 249 -10.12 -0.03 2.07
CA HIS A 249 -9.05 0.94 2.17
C HIS A 249 -9.55 2.18 2.91
N LEU A 250 -9.01 2.40 4.12
CA LEU A 250 -9.25 3.58 4.95
C LEU A 250 -8.07 4.54 4.80
N TYR A 251 -8.32 5.81 4.50
CA TYR A 251 -7.27 6.79 4.23
C TYR A 251 -7.68 8.19 4.66
N GLY A 252 -6.69 9.08 4.81
CA GLY A 252 -6.92 10.45 5.26
C GLY A 252 -5.83 11.40 4.78
N THR A 253 -5.81 12.60 5.32
CA THR A 253 -4.76 13.60 5.06
C THR A 253 -3.43 13.19 5.70
N GLY A 254 -2.34 13.89 5.35
CA GLY A 254 -1.01 13.64 5.94
C GLY A 254 -1.02 13.69 7.47
N ASN A 255 -0.28 12.79 8.10
CA ASN A 255 -0.16 12.63 9.56
C ASN A 255 -1.48 12.27 10.28
N SER A 256 -2.42 11.62 9.59
CA SER A 256 -3.69 11.15 10.18
C SER A 256 -3.64 9.72 10.72
N GLU A 257 -2.48 9.09 10.83
CA GLU A 257 -2.30 7.69 11.24
C GLU A 257 -3.04 7.33 12.52
N ALA A 258 -2.96 8.17 13.57
CA ALA A 258 -3.64 7.93 14.83
C ALA A 258 -5.17 7.86 14.67
N THR A 259 -5.75 8.73 13.84
CA THR A 259 -7.17 8.73 13.53
C THR A 259 -7.56 7.48 12.73
N LEU A 260 -6.76 7.13 11.72
CA LEU A 260 -7.01 5.94 10.90
C LEU A 260 -6.91 4.66 11.72
N LEU A 261 -5.90 4.53 12.60
CA LEU A 261 -5.75 3.40 13.51
C LEU A 261 -6.94 3.27 14.47
N SER A 262 -7.40 4.39 15.04
CA SER A 262 -8.57 4.42 15.91
C SER A 262 -9.85 3.91 15.21
N ILE A 263 -10.13 4.39 14.00
CA ILE A 263 -11.29 3.97 13.21
C ILE A 263 -11.15 2.49 12.79
N ALA A 264 -9.97 2.09 12.33
CA ALA A 264 -9.69 0.71 11.92
C ALA A 264 -9.84 -0.27 13.09
N TYR A 265 -9.40 0.09 14.29
CA TYR A 265 -9.59 -0.69 15.51
C TYR A 265 -11.08 -0.87 15.84
N GLY A 266 -11.85 0.22 15.84
CA GLY A 266 -13.28 0.13 16.09
C GLY A 266 -14.00 -0.78 15.09
N TYR A 267 -13.62 -0.74 13.81
CA TYR A 267 -14.15 -1.65 12.79
C TYR A 267 -13.68 -3.09 13.00
N GLU A 268 -12.41 -3.33 13.32
CA GLU A 268 -11.86 -4.65 13.63
C GLU A 268 -12.65 -5.33 14.75
N GLN A 269 -12.85 -4.62 15.87
CA GLN A 269 -13.57 -5.14 17.03
C GLN A 269 -15.05 -5.43 16.70
N ALA A 270 -15.66 -4.65 15.82
CA ALA A 270 -17.05 -4.81 15.45
C ALA A 270 -17.29 -5.91 14.41
N SER A 271 -16.42 -6.00 13.40
CA SER A 271 -16.62 -6.89 12.25
C SER A 271 -16.10 -8.30 12.47
N GLN A 272 -15.00 -8.45 13.24
CA GLN A 272 -14.28 -9.73 13.41
C GLN A 272 -14.00 -10.40 12.04
N ALA A 273 -13.68 -9.60 11.01
CA ALA A 273 -13.61 -10.05 9.62
C ALA A 273 -12.33 -10.83 9.29
N ILE A 274 -11.26 -10.66 10.10
CA ILE A 274 -10.01 -11.40 9.89
C ILE A 274 -10.23 -12.90 10.04
N ARG A 275 -9.59 -13.69 9.21
CA ARG A 275 -9.62 -15.14 9.26
C ARG A 275 -8.20 -15.69 9.40
N GLU A 276 -8.07 -16.78 10.14
CA GLU A 276 -6.81 -17.52 10.15
C GLU A 276 -6.65 -18.29 8.84
N PRO A 277 -5.43 -18.29 8.24
CA PRO A 277 -5.19 -19.05 7.04
C PRO A 277 -5.31 -20.56 7.34
N ALA A 278 -5.95 -21.30 6.43
CA ALA A 278 -5.86 -22.75 6.44
C ALA A 278 -4.46 -23.12 5.92
N PHE A 279 -3.60 -23.60 6.80
CA PHE A 279 -2.28 -24.09 6.38
C PHE A 279 -2.46 -25.31 5.49
N LEU A 280 -1.83 -25.30 4.32
CA LEU A 280 -1.76 -26.47 3.48
C LEU A 280 -1.05 -27.59 4.24
N PRO A 281 -1.48 -28.88 4.08
CA PRO A 281 -0.70 -30.00 4.56
C PRO A 281 0.73 -29.81 4.07
N GLY A 282 1.71 -29.93 4.96
CA GLY A 282 3.10 -29.71 4.61
C GLY A 282 3.46 -30.46 3.35
N VAL A 283 4.12 -29.80 2.40
CA VAL A 283 4.71 -30.48 1.25
C VAL A 283 5.63 -31.55 1.83
N PRO A 284 5.47 -32.85 1.47
CA PRO A 284 6.36 -33.86 1.96
C PRO A 284 7.80 -33.44 1.66
N PHE A 285 8.60 -33.25 2.69
CA PHE A 285 10.01 -32.91 2.51
C PHE A 285 10.66 -34.12 1.82
N SER A 286 11.02 -33.96 0.54
CA SER A 286 11.85 -34.96 -0.15
C SER A 286 13.30 -34.64 0.14
N PRO A 287 14.02 -35.50 0.85
CA PRO A 287 15.46 -35.31 1.08
C PRO A 287 16.28 -35.22 -0.21
N GLU A 288 15.71 -35.68 -1.33
CA GLU A 288 16.36 -35.66 -2.65
C GLU A 288 16.37 -34.25 -3.31
N SER A 289 15.62 -33.27 -2.78
CA SER A 289 15.59 -31.91 -3.31
C SER A 289 16.65 -30.98 -2.71
N VAL A 290 17.40 -31.40 -1.74
CA VAL A 290 18.54 -30.67 -1.18
C VAL A 290 19.81 -31.38 -1.62
N ASN A 291 20.45 -30.90 -2.70
CA ASN A 291 21.81 -31.27 -2.99
C ASN A 291 22.68 -30.87 -1.79
N ALA A 292 23.16 -31.85 -1.05
CA ALA A 292 23.98 -31.66 0.15
C ALA A 292 25.35 -30.96 -0.15
N ASP A 293 25.62 -30.69 -1.40
CA ASP A 293 26.93 -30.09 -1.84
C ASP A 293 26.85 -28.54 -1.95
N GLU A 294 25.72 -27.90 -1.68
CA GLU A 294 25.61 -26.43 -1.65
C GLU A 294 25.38 -25.83 -0.25
N ALA A 295 25.63 -26.58 0.80
CA ALA A 295 25.78 -25.99 2.12
C ALA A 295 27.08 -25.16 2.14
N VAL A 296 26.99 -23.90 1.76
CA VAL A 296 28.08 -22.93 1.94
C VAL A 296 28.44 -22.94 3.42
N ASP A 297 29.61 -23.42 3.72
CA ASP A 297 30.18 -23.39 5.06
C ASP A 297 30.36 -21.93 5.52
N MET A 298 29.41 -21.44 6.31
CA MET A 298 29.42 -20.12 6.90
C MET A 298 30.28 -20.04 8.17
N THR A 299 31.12 -21.03 8.44
CA THR A 299 31.91 -21.10 9.69
C THR A 299 33.37 -20.69 9.56
N GLU A 300 33.87 -20.32 8.39
CA GLU A 300 35.23 -19.80 8.28
C GLU A 300 35.29 -18.37 7.77
N LYS A 301 35.35 -17.42 8.68
CA LYS A 301 36.25 -16.26 8.75
C LYS A 301 35.89 -15.33 9.90
N SER A 302 36.31 -15.71 11.09
CA SER A 302 36.72 -14.74 12.10
C SER A 302 38.25 -14.85 12.19
N ASP A 303 38.94 -13.92 11.55
CA ASP A 303 40.23 -13.41 11.94
C ASP A 303 40.38 -11.98 11.40
#